data_99d7bfa038e0064392f8df3438e954e6
#
_entry.id   99d7bfa038e0064392f8df3438e954e6
#
_cell.length_a   1.000
_cell.length_b   1.000
_cell.length_c   1.000
_cell.angle_alpha   90.00
_cell.angle_beta   90.00
_cell.angle_gamma   90.00
#
_symmetry.space_group_name_H-M   'P 1'
#
loop_
_entity.id
_entity.type
_entity.pdbx_description
1 polymer ?
#
loop_
_entity_poly.entity_id
_entity_poly.type
_entity_poly.pdbx_seq_one_letter_code
_entity_poly.pdbx_strand_id
1 'polypeptide(L)'
;MKSILSAFYPSLGARSFWMLVFFDTELSDLEPGCRLISIGLVSERGHEFYAELSDTYQPYQCSTFVQTKVLPLLEGGSAQLTWKHLQSHLRNWIEALGQPVTLACDSLSWDWPWIPKLFPSSSEWPHNLAPRPEHLKQGDEFSQAVEECLLSGRRHHALDDARANRAAWMATRQGK
;
A
#
# COMPACT_ATOMS: atom_id res chain seq x y z
N MET A 1 7.35 36.81 -14.14
CA MET A 1 7.31 35.80 -13.06
C MET A 1 7.52 34.43 -13.70
N LYS A 2 8.74 33.89 -13.63
CA LYS A 2 9.09 32.61 -14.27
C LYS A 2 8.80 31.48 -13.29
N SER A 3 8.04 30.48 -13.75
CA SER A 3 7.61 29.29 -13.05
C SER A 3 8.79 28.47 -12.54
N ILE A 4 8.87 28.24 -11.21
CA ILE A 4 9.86 27.39 -10.53
C ILE A 4 9.26 25.97 -10.34
N LEU A 5 8.85 25.33 -11.44
CA LEU A 5 8.30 23.97 -11.39
C LEU A 5 9.00 22.99 -12.35
N SER A 6 10.30 23.23 -12.62
CA SER A 6 11.05 22.41 -13.60
C SER A 6 12.33 21.77 -13.04
N ALA A 7 12.40 21.42 -11.79
CA ALA A 7 13.59 20.77 -11.27
C ALA A 7 13.20 19.69 -10.28
N PHE A 8 13.08 18.44 -10.76
CA PHE A 8 13.31 17.20 -10.02
C PHE A 8 12.65 16.00 -10.73
N TYR A 9 12.99 15.82 -12.02
CA TYR A 9 12.86 14.51 -12.65
C TYR A 9 14.24 14.11 -13.18
N PRO A 10 14.94 13.15 -12.54
CA PRO A 10 16.11 12.56 -13.15
C PRO A 10 15.66 11.74 -14.38
N SER A 11 16.39 11.92 -15.49
CA SER A 11 16.25 11.19 -16.74
C SER A 11 16.33 9.66 -16.53
N LEU A 12 15.54 8.93 -17.29
CA LEU A 12 15.59 7.46 -17.43
C LEU A 12 17.03 6.96 -17.56
N GLY A 13 17.55 6.32 -16.50
CA GLY A 13 18.91 5.76 -16.47
C GLY A 13 19.60 5.79 -15.10
N ALA A 14 19.18 6.65 -14.17
CA ALA A 14 19.65 6.61 -12.79
C ALA A 14 18.80 5.60 -12.00
N ARG A 15 19.44 4.66 -11.29
CA ARG A 15 18.75 3.85 -10.26
C ARG A 15 17.95 4.83 -9.41
N SER A 16 16.65 4.64 -9.34
CA SER A 16 15.76 5.50 -8.57
C SER A 16 16.34 5.66 -7.16
N PHE A 17 16.64 6.90 -6.76
CA PHE A 17 17.03 7.23 -5.37
C PHE A 17 15.85 7.02 -4.40
N TRP A 18 14.69 6.65 -4.93
CA TRP A 18 13.44 6.46 -4.20
C TRP A 18 13.28 4.99 -3.84
N MET A 19 13.13 4.72 -2.56
CA MET A 19 12.83 3.39 -2.07
C MET A 19 11.38 3.02 -2.39
N LEU A 20 11.15 1.86 -2.98
CA LEU A 20 9.80 1.35 -3.13
C LEU A 20 9.28 0.83 -1.79
N VAL A 21 8.02 1.13 -1.56
CA VAL A 21 7.20 0.56 -0.49
C VAL A 21 5.98 -0.05 -1.15
N PHE A 22 5.89 -1.36 -1.11
CA PHE A 22 4.77 -2.14 -1.64
C PHE A 22 3.62 -2.04 -0.67
N PHE A 23 2.43 -1.79 -1.17
CA PHE A 23 1.25 -1.69 -0.32
C PHE A 23 0.03 -2.32 -0.97
N ASP A 24 -0.87 -2.74 -0.13
CA ASP A 24 -2.17 -3.30 -0.49
C ASP A 24 -3.23 -2.85 0.52
N THR A 25 -4.50 -2.86 0.11
CA THR A 25 -5.63 -2.47 0.95
C THR A 25 -6.77 -3.47 0.86
N GLU A 26 -7.40 -3.75 2.01
CA GLU A 26 -8.66 -4.48 2.02
C GLU A 26 -9.84 -3.52 2.16
N LEU A 27 -10.85 -3.74 1.36
CA LEU A 27 -12.01 -2.86 1.25
C LEU A 27 -13.30 -3.59 1.60
N SER A 28 -14.32 -2.86 2.05
CA SER A 28 -15.63 -3.44 2.39
C SER A 28 -16.38 -4.03 1.19
N ASP A 29 -16.03 -3.57 -0.01
CA ASP A 29 -16.51 -4.05 -1.31
C ASP A 29 -15.64 -3.48 -2.44
N LEU A 30 -15.85 -3.94 -3.69
CA LEU A 30 -15.25 -3.36 -4.89
C LEU A 30 -16.28 -2.54 -5.67
N GLU A 31 -16.95 -1.63 -4.98
CA GLU A 31 -17.95 -0.72 -5.56
C GLU A 31 -17.71 0.72 -5.11
N PRO A 32 -18.26 1.72 -5.86
CA PRO A 32 -18.23 3.11 -5.42
C PRO A 32 -18.84 3.28 -4.03
N GLY A 33 -18.09 3.93 -3.13
CA GLY A 33 -18.51 4.12 -1.75
C GLY A 33 -18.01 3.05 -0.78
N CYS A 34 -17.19 2.09 -1.25
CA CYS A 34 -16.50 1.14 -0.38
C CYS A 34 -15.69 1.87 0.71
N ARG A 35 -15.38 1.15 1.77
CA ARG A 35 -14.68 1.66 2.95
C ARG A 35 -13.40 0.89 3.17
N LEU A 36 -12.36 1.57 3.63
CA LEU A 36 -11.09 0.95 3.99
C LEU A 36 -11.27 0.09 5.25
N ILE A 37 -10.84 -1.16 5.18
CA ILE A 37 -10.83 -2.13 6.29
C ILE A 37 -9.43 -2.21 6.89
N SER A 38 -8.42 -2.49 6.05
CA SER A 38 -7.03 -2.59 6.49
C SER A 38 -6.07 -2.10 5.41
N ILE A 39 -4.85 -1.80 5.81
CA ILE A 39 -3.76 -1.41 4.94
C ILE A 39 -2.48 -2.08 5.40
N GLY A 40 -1.75 -2.67 4.46
CA GLY A 40 -0.46 -3.30 4.68
C GLY A 40 0.61 -2.69 3.81
N LEU A 41 1.78 -2.40 4.37
CA LEU A 41 2.93 -1.87 3.64
C LEU A 41 4.19 -2.66 3.99
N VAL A 42 5.06 -2.86 2.99
CA VAL A 42 6.39 -3.40 3.19
C VAL A 42 7.41 -2.69 2.30
N SER A 43 8.48 -2.18 2.89
CA SER A 43 9.55 -1.54 2.13
C SER A 43 10.42 -2.56 1.39
N GLU A 44 11.17 -2.13 0.36
CA GLU A 44 12.20 -2.97 -0.28
C GLU A 44 13.15 -3.61 0.74
N ARG A 45 13.41 -2.93 1.86
CA ARG A 45 14.29 -3.41 2.94
C ARG A 45 13.60 -4.30 3.96
N GLY A 46 12.30 -4.52 3.83
CA GLY A 46 11.52 -5.39 4.72
C GLY A 46 10.99 -4.72 5.98
N HIS A 47 11.00 -3.37 6.10
CA HIS A 47 10.26 -2.70 7.16
C HIS A 47 8.78 -2.78 6.85
N GLU A 48 7.97 -3.10 7.83
CA GLU A 48 6.55 -3.39 7.68
C GLU A 48 5.68 -2.44 8.48
N PHE A 49 4.48 -2.19 7.96
CA PHE A 49 3.41 -1.49 8.63
C PHE A 49 2.10 -2.22 8.34
N TYR A 50 1.29 -2.41 9.36
CA TYR A 50 -0.06 -2.96 9.22
C TYR A 50 -1.02 -2.22 10.14
N ALA A 51 -2.22 -1.95 9.66
CA ALA A 51 -3.28 -1.39 10.47
C ALA A 51 -4.67 -1.80 9.93
N GLU A 52 -5.59 -1.90 10.87
CA GLU A 52 -7.01 -2.17 10.65
C GLU A 52 -7.84 -0.97 11.12
N LEU A 53 -8.92 -0.65 10.42
CA LEU A 53 -9.78 0.46 10.77
C LEU A 53 -10.92 0.00 11.67
N SER A 54 -11.09 0.71 12.79
CA SER A 54 -12.15 0.42 13.77
C SER A 54 -13.38 1.32 13.63
N ASP A 55 -13.28 2.39 12.82
CA ASP A 55 -14.30 3.46 12.75
C ASP A 55 -14.79 3.76 11.32
N THR A 56 -14.37 2.98 10.32
CA THR A 56 -14.72 3.25 8.92
C THR A 56 -15.88 2.41 8.41
N TYR A 57 -16.06 1.19 8.91
CA TYR A 57 -17.06 0.24 8.44
C TYR A 57 -17.73 -0.52 9.59
N GLN A 58 -18.80 -1.22 9.24
CA GLN A 58 -19.43 -2.24 10.11
C GLN A 58 -19.46 -3.56 9.35
N PRO A 59 -19.30 -4.74 10.00
CA PRO A 59 -19.27 -6.02 9.31
C PRO A 59 -20.47 -6.28 8.39
N TYR A 60 -21.65 -5.85 8.78
CA TYR A 60 -22.89 -6.03 7.99
C TYR A 60 -22.93 -5.16 6.71
N GLN A 61 -22.03 -4.17 6.59
CA GLN A 61 -21.91 -3.31 5.41
C GLN A 61 -20.92 -3.88 4.37
N CYS A 62 -20.24 -4.95 4.73
CA CYS A 62 -19.28 -5.61 3.85
C CYS A 62 -19.99 -6.61 2.94
N SER A 63 -19.43 -6.82 1.74
CA SER A 63 -19.90 -7.90 0.86
C SER A 63 -19.76 -9.27 1.52
N THR A 64 -20.52 -10.25 1.05
CA THR A 64 -20.43 -11.64 1.56
C THR A 64 -19.03 -12.20 1.41
N PHE A 65 -18.34 -11.86 0.31
CA PHE A 65 -16.95 -12.24 0.12
C PHE A 65 -16.05 -11.69 1.23
N VAL A 66 -16.15 -10.40 1.50
CA VAL A 66 -15.35 -9.74 2.54
C VAL A 66 -15.65 -10.29 3.92
N GLN A 67 -16.91 -10.52 4.25
CA GLN A 67 -17.32 -11.12 5.53
C GLN A 67 -16.71 -12.51 5.75
N THR A 68 -16.56 -13.30 4.67
CA THR A 68 -16.10 -14.70 4.76
C THR A 68 -14.60 -14.89 4.48
N LYS A 69 -13.96 -13.97 3.77
CA LYS A 69 -12.57 -14.11 3.32
C LYS A 69 -11.60 -13.10 3.90
N VAL A 70 -12.06 -11.88 4.20
CA VAL A 70 -11.21 -10.79 4.70
C VAL A 70 -11.34 -10.64 6.21
N LEU A 71 -12.57 -10.41 6.72
CA LEU A 71 -12.78 -10.15 8.14
C LEU A 71 -12.22 -11.24 9.08
N PRO A 72 -12.30 -12.55 8.75
CA PRO A 72 -11.71 -13.58 9.61
C PRO A 72 -10.18 -13.57 9.70
N LEU A 73 -9.50 -12.84 8.80
CA LEU A 73 -8.04 -12.74 8.78
C LEU A 73 -7.51 -11.55 9.59
N LEU A 74 -8.39 -10.66 10.03
CA LEU A 74 -8.00 -9.48 10.82
C LEU A 74 -7.40 -9.91 12.16
N GLU A 75 -6.33 -9.24 12.57
CA GLU A 75 -5.56 -9.55 13.77
C GLU A 75 -6.18 -8.94 15.04
N GLY A 76 -6.89 -7.81 14.87
CA GLY A 76 -7.49 -7.10 16.00
C GLY A 76 -6.47 -6.46 16.95
N GLY A 77 -6.90 -6.15 18.16
CA GLY A 77 -6.03 -5.66 19.23
C GLY A 77 -5.24 -4.41 18.86
N SER A 78 -3.91 -4.47 18.94
CA SER A 78 -3.03 -3.34 18.67
C SER A 78 -2.96 -2.92 17.20
N ALA A 79 -3.41 -3.78 16.28
CA ALA A 79 -3.52 -3.42 14.86
C ALA A 79 -4.71 -2.50 14.58
N GLN A 80 -5.70 -2.45 15.46
CA GLN A 80 -6.91 -1.64 15.28
C GLN A 80 -6.65 -0.17 15.60
N LEU A 81 -6.84 0.68 14.59
CA LEU A 81 -6.69 2.13 14.68
C LEU A 81 -7.97 2.82 14.21
N THR A 82 -8.21 4.01 14.73
CA THR A 82 -9.16 4.94 14.09
C THR A 82 -8.51 5.55 12.85
N TRP A 83 -9.32 6.07 11.93
CA TRP A 83 -8.83 6.80 10.75
C TRP A 83 -7.76 7.85 11.09
N LYS A 84 -8.01 8.63 12.13
CA LYS A 84 -7.08 9.68 12.56
C LYS A 84 -5.77 9.12 13.11
N HIS A 85 -5.80 8.00 13.83
CA HIS A 85 -4.59 7.35 14.32
C HIS A 85 -3.83 6.68 13.18
N LEU A 86 -4.52 6.04 12.23
CA LEU A 86 -3.89 5.51 11.03
C LEU A 86 -3.12 6.60 10.28
N GLN A 87 -3.76 7.76 10.04
CA GLN A 87 -3.13 8.90 9.36
C GLN A 87 -1.80 9.30 10.01
N SER A 88 -1.79 9.48 11.33
CA SER A 88 -0.58 9.88 12.05
C SER A 88 0.47 8.78 12.13
N HIS A 89 0.07 7.54 12.37
CA HIS A 89 0.99 6.40 12.48
C HIS A 89 1.63 6.08 11.14
N LEU A 90 0.85 6.04 10.06
CA LEU A 90 1.36 5.77 8.71
C LEU A 90 2.30 6.88 8.24
N ARG A 91 1.94 8.15 8.49
CA ARG A 91 2.83 9.28 8.20
C ARG A 91 4.18 9.13 8.92
N ASN A 92 4.14 8.93 10.23
CA ASN A 92 5.35 8.78 11.04
C ASN A 92 6.20 7.60 10.56
N TRP A 93 5.57 6.48 10.21
CA TRP A 93 6.27 5.31 9.70
C TRP A 93 6.96 5.60 8.36
N ILE A 94 6.27 6.24 7.40
CA ILE A 94 6.86 6.63 6.11
C ILE A 94 8.03 7.58 6.32
N GLU A 95 7.86 8.61 7.16
CA GLU A 95 8.91 9.60 7.44
C GLU A 95 10.12 8.99 8.17
N ALA A 96 9.88 8.01 9.06
CA ALA A 96 10.93 7.28 9.78
C ALA A 96 11.80 6.39 8.87
N LEU A 97 11.37 6.07 7.64
CA LEU A 97 12.22 5.38 6.65
C LEU A 97 13.43 6.23 6.23
N GLY A 98 13.41 7.54 6.47
CA GLY A 98 14.56 8.45 6.39
C GLY A 98 15.12 8.68 4.99
N GLN A 99 14.39 8.32 3.95
CA GLN A 99 14.79 8.51 2.55
C GLN A 99 13.56 8.73 1.67
N PRO A 100 13.70 9.23 0.44
CA PRO A 100 12.59 9.36 -0.49
C PRO A 100 11.89 8.03 -0.77
N VAL A 101 10.57 8.02 -0.71
CA VAL A 101 9.70 6.83 -0.83
C VAL A 101 8.73 6.98 -1.99
N THR A 102 8.56 5.91 -2.76
CA THR A 102 7.47 5.75 -3.71
C THR A 102 6.63 4.55 -3.30
N LEU A 103 5.32 4.73 -3.16
CA LEU A 103 4.40 3.61 -2.95
C LEU A 103 4.16 2.87 -4.26
N ALA A 104 4.09 1.55 -4.18
CA ALA A 104 3.86 0.67 -5.31
C ALA A 104 2.71 -0.31 -4.99
N CYS A 105 1.74 -0.43 -5.90
CA CYS A 105 0.63 -1.38 -5.79
C CYS A 105 0.29 -1.97 -7.16
N ASP A 106 -0.40 -3.08 -7.15
CA ASP A 106 -0.89 -3.76 -8.35
C ASP A 106 -2.27 -3.26 -8.79
N SER A 107 -3.06 -2.72 -7.86
CA SER A 107 -4.40 -2.21 -8.14
C SER A 107 -4.53 -0.70 -7.91
N LEU A 108 -4.00 0.09 -8.86
CA LEU A 108 -4.03 1.56 -8.76
C LEU A 108 -5.43 2.15 -8.55
N SER A 109 -6.47 1.50 -9.11
CA SER A 109 -7.84 2.01 -9.05
C SER A 109 -8.49 1.83 -7.66
N TRP A 110 -8.02 0.85 -6.89
CA TRP A 110 -8.60 0.49 -5.60
C TRP A 110 -7.72 0.90 -4.43
N ASP A 111 -6.40 0.69 -4.51
CA ASP A 111 -5.48 0.97 -3.41
C ASP A 111 -5.06 2.44 -3.33
N TRP A 112 -4.59 2.99 -4.46
CA TRP A 112 -4.04 4.34 -4.45
C TRP A 112 -5.00 5.43 -3.95
N PRO A 113 -6.31 5.41 -4.25
CA PRO A 113 -7.23 6.48 -3.80
C PRO A 113 -7.29 6.69 -2.29
N TRP A 114 -6.86 5.72 -1.48
CA TRP A 114 -6.85 5.84 -0.03
C TRP A 114 -5.72 6.70 0.49
N ILE A 115 -4.59 6.75 -0.19
CA ILE A 115 -3.42 7.56 0.22
C ILE A 115 -3.74 9.06 0.21
N PRO A 116 -4.23 9.68 -0.88
CA PRO A 116 -4.64 11.09 -0.85
C PRO A 116 -5.87 11.36 0.03
N LYS A 117 -6.70 10.36 0.34
CA LYS A 117 -7.76 10.54 1.36
C LYS A 117 -7.20 10.56 2.78
N LEU A 118 -6.15 9.80 3.06
CA LEU A 118 -5.44 9.84 4.35
C LEU A 118 -4.67 11.14 4.51
N PHE A 119 -4.10 11.70 3.44
CA PHE A 119 -3.26 12.89 3.45
C PHE A 119 -3.83 13.97 2.51
N PRO A 120 -4.99 14.58 2.84
CA PRO A 120 -5.72 15.46 1.92
C PRO A 120 -5.07 16.83 1.68
N SER A 121 -4.10 17.22 2.50
CA SER A 121 -3.40 18.50 2.35
C SER A 121 -1.89 18.32 2.29
N SER A 122 -1.19 19.29 1.73
CA SER A 122 0.28 19.28 1.65
C SER A 122 0.97 19.27 3.02
N SER A 123 0.32 19.80 4.06
CA SER A 123 0.83 19.77 5.43
C SER A 123 0.67 18.41 6.11
N GLU A 124 -0.26 17.59 5.64
CA GLU A 124 -0.48 16.23 6.13
C GLU A 124 0.33 15.20 5.34
N TRP A 125 0.66 15.51 4.09
CA TRP A 125 1.44 14.62 3.22
C TRP A 125 2.83 14.35 3.79
N PRO A 126 3.26 13.07 3.89
CA PRO A 126 4.61 12.76 4.37
C PRO A 126 5.68 13.45 3.50
N HIS A 127 6.62 14.15 4.13
CA HIS A 127 7.57 15.01 3.42
C HIS A 127 8.50 14.28 2.45
N ASN A 128 8.69 12.99 2.67
CA ASN A 128 9.54 12.10 1.86
C ASN A 128 8.74 11.19 0.92
N LEU A 129 7.41 11.33 0.82
CA LEU A 129 6.56 10.50 -0.03
C LEU A 129 6.35 11.13 -1.42
N ALA A 130 6.61 10.36 -2.49
CA ALA A 130 6.28 10.74 -3.85
C ALA A 130 4.78 11.00 -4.02
N PRO A 131 4.37 12.02 -4.81
CA PRO A 131 2.96 12.36 -5.00
C PRO A 131 2.21 11.41 -5.95
N ARG A 132 2.90 10.43 -6.52
CA ARG A 132 2.34 9.44 -7.45
C ARG A 132 2.87 8.06 -7.14
N PRO A 133 2.04 7.01 -7.28
CA PRO A 133 2.46 5.64 -7.09
C PRO A 133 3.22 5.08 -8.28
N GLU A 134 3.95 4.02 -8.05
CA GLU A 134 4.42 3.09 -9.08
C GLU A 134 3.37 1.99 -9.28
N HIS A 135 3.03 1.71 -10.53
CA HIS A 135 2.15 0.58 -10.88
C HIS A 135 3.00 -0.68 -11.04
N LEU A 136 2.72 -1.69 -10.24
CA LEU A 136 3.32 -3.00 -10.39
C LEU A 136 2.70 -3.67 -11.62
N LYS A 137 3.45 -3.67 -12.73
CA LYS A 137 2.98 -4.28 -13.98
C LYS A 137 2.86 -5.79 -13.80
N GLN A 138 1.64 -6.27 -13.84
CA GLN A 138 1.33 -7.68 -13.83
C GLN A 138 1.68 -8.28 -15.20
N GLY A 139 2.63 -9.19 -15.21
CA GLY A 139 2.93 -10.10 -16.30
C GLY A 139 2.84 -11.51 -15.77
N ASP A 140 2.82 -12.52 -16.65
CA ASP A 140 2.65 -13.94 -16.26
C ASP A 140 3.65 -14.36 -15.18
N GLU A 141 4.92 -13.98 -15.32
CA GLU A 141 5.98 -14.28 -14.33
C GLU A 141 5.72 -13.61 -12.98
N PHE A 142 5.30 -12.34 -12.98
CA PHE A 142 4.98 -11.61 -11.75
C PHE A 142 3.77 -12.23 -11.05
N SER A 143 2.70 -12.48 -11.80
CA SER A 143 1.47 -13.08 -11.26
C SER A 143 1.73 -14.47 -10.68
N GLN A 144 2.51 -15.30 -11.36
CA GLN A 144 2.90 -16.61 -10.85
C GLN A 144 3.70 -16.50 -9.55
N ALA A 145 4.66 -15.57 -9.48
CA ALA A 145 5.46 -15.36 -8.27
C ALA A 145 4.62 -14.87 -7.09
N VAL A 146 3.61 -14.01 -7.32
CA VAL A 146 2.65 -13.61 -6.29
C VAL A 146 1.87 -14.81 -5.79
N GLU A 147 1.31 -15.63 -6.70
CA GLU A 147 0.57 -16.83 -6.34
C GLU A 147 1.41 -17.80 -5.49
N GLU A 148 2.67 -18.05 -5.88
CA GLU A 148 3.59 -18.91 -5.14
C GLU A 148 3.84 -18.39 -3.72
N CYS A 149 4.01 -17.08 -3.56
CA CYS A 149 4.17 -16.46 -2.24
C CYS A 149 2.92 -16.62 -1.37
N LEU A 150 1.73 -16.49 -1.97
CA LEU A 150 0.45 -16.60 -1.27
C LEU A 150 0.03 -18.04 -0.95
N LEU A 151 0.70 -19.07 -1.49
CA LEU A 151 0.45 -20.46 -1.08
C LEU A 151 0.74 -20.70 0.42
N SER A 152 1.67 -19.97 0.99
CA SER A 152 2.03 -20.04 2.41
C SER A 152 1.53 -18.85 3.24
N GLY A 153 0.91 -17.85 2.59
CA GLY A 153 0.40 -16.63 3.20
C GLY A 153 -1.13 -16.61 3.34
N ARG A 154 -1.61 -15.52 3.90
CA ARG A 154 -3.05 -15.25 4.05
C ARG A 154 -3.51 -14.36 2.89
N ARG A 155 -3.95 -14.94 1.77
CA ARG A 155 -4.57 -14.17 0.70
C ARG A 155 -5.75 -13.34 1.26
N HIS A 156 -5.87 -12.11 0.84
CA HIS A 156 -6.82 -11.12 1.37
C HIS A 156 -6.50 -10.66 2.80
N HIS A 157 -5.22 -10.63 3.12
CA HIS A 157 -4.68 -9.92 4.27
C HIS A 157 -3.69 -8.88 3.75
N ALA A 158 -4.01 -7.60 3.86
CA ALA A 158 -3.30 -6.52 3.19
C ALA A 158 -1.76 -6.55 3.36
N LEU A 159 -1.24 -6.93 4.54
CA LEU A 159 0.20 -7.02 4.72
C LEU A 159 0.81 -8.23 3.97
N ASP A 160 0.13 -9.37 3.96
CA ASP A 160 0.63 -10.57 3.28
C ASP A 160 0.56 -10.39 1.75
N ASP A 161 -0.46 -9.71 1.24
CA ASP A 161 -0.56 -9.36 -0.19
C ASP A 161 0.52 -8.33 -0.59
N ALA A 162 0.81 -7.34 0.25
CA ALA A 162 1.94 -6.42 0.05
C ALA A 162 3.31 -7.15 0.08
N ARG A 163 3.49 -8.15 0.96
CA ARG A 163 4.70 -9.00 1.02
C ARG A 163 4.86 -9.83 -0.26
N ALA A 164 3.76 -10.41 -0.77
CA ALA A 164 3.76 -11.19 -2.01
C ALA A 164 4.12 -10.30 -3.21
N ASN A 165 3.55 -9.11 -3.31
CA ASN A 165 3.89 -8.12 -4.33
C ASN A 165 5.37 -7.74 -4.29
N ARG A 166 5.94 -7.51 -3.09
CA ARG A 166 7.37 -7.25 -2.93
C ARG A 166 8.23 -8.44 -3.37
N ALA A 167 7.89 -9.64 -2.95
CA ALA A 167 8.65 -10.85 -3.26
C ALA A 167 8.66 -11.11 -4.78
N ALA A 168 7.51 -11.01 -5.43
CA ALA A 168 7.38 -11.15 -6.88
C ALA A 168 8.19 -10.10 -7.65
N TRP A 169 8.14 -8.84 -7.19
CA TRP A 169 8.92 -7.76 -7.79
C TRP A 169 10.44 -8.01 -7.66
N MET A 170 10.89 -8.48 -6.50
CA MET A 170 12.31 -8.83 -6.29
C MET A 170 12.75 -9.98 -7.19
N ALA A 171 11.94 -11.04 -7.29
CA ALA A 171 12.24 -12.22 -8.10
C ALA A 171 12.34 -11.88 -9.60
N THR A 172 11.39 -11.10 -10.12
CA THR A 172 11.35 -10.74 -11.56
C THR A 172 12.41 -9.73 -12.00
N ARG A 173 13.06 -9.02 -11.05
CA ARG A 173 14.18 -8.11 -11.36
C ARG A 173 15.56 -8.74 -11.29
N GLN A 174 15.72 -9.82 -10.56
CA GLN A 174 16.99 -10.55 -10.48
C GLN A 174 17.30 -11.37 -11.74
N GLY A 175 16.31 -11.57 -12.61
CA GLY A 175 16.43 -12.30 -13.87
C GLY A 175 16.82 -11.42 -15.09
N LYS A 176 17.10 -10.13 -14.88
CA LYS A 176 17.54 -9.18 -15.93
C LYS A 176 18.88 -8.59 -15.56
#